data_d7fd8fb03d4e8b86d1266c5402e84e49
#
_entry.id   d7fd8fb03d4e8b86d1266c5402e84e49
#
_cell.length_a   1.000
_cell.length_b   1.000
_cell.length_c   1.000
_cell.angle_alpha   90.00
_cell.angle_beta   90.00
_cell.angle_gamma   90.00
#
_symmetry.space_group_name_H-M   'P 1'
#
loop_
_entity.id
_entity.type
_entity.pdbx_description
1 polymer ?
#
loop_
_entity_poly.entity_id
_entity_poly.type
_entity_poly.pdbx_seq_one_letter_code
_entity_poly.pdbx_strand_id
1 'polypeptide(L)'
;MSERWDAAPDDEPARPVPADPGQPDGSEPEAAENAIGTEDVLDADSAQPVADESPLGGKRARRSPWNRPRDRVIAAAIVVVVAVTGVVIGVTSDNAATVAQVAATLPPGLPPAPAEVPGSLSELWQAPSSATPVPIGEANSVVTADKGEVLGRDPYTGEVRWRYSRDLELCTVALAGIKVDAVYRKDTGCSEVTQLDAGTGRRTAQRNGDAELGTRLVVDGSHVTTTGRKLLNTWRDDLVKSMEYGEVPAIVNPNKQPRTGCTYGTVAAAAGKIGVIERCPGDPADRFTVYRATNDEADDPKVDYSTVLAGKNAKVVAMSGDLALIVLPEQKLLVIYGGDGLQKSAYPLDLPEAEISPDPVGGVMTTSWTAQGVYWFTGSKTMAFSRDDLTPRWTLNNSTGPGVTFGEQLVVPIQGGLAVLDETTGATIRTVGVDRRGYTGPVTLSSVGPVLLEQRGPTLVALK
;
A
#
# COMPACT_ATOMS: atom_id res chain seq x y z
N MET A 1 -59.06 -31.06 -7.50
CA MET A 1 -59.24 -29.97 -8.48
C MET A 1 -57.84 -29.42 -8.68
N SER A 2 -57.23 -30.03 -9.47
CA SER A 2 -56.56 -30.01 -10.77
C SER A 2 -56.79 -28.69 -11.54
N GLU A 3 -55.70 -27.97 -11.79
CA GLU A 3 -55.48 -27.39 -13.11
C GLU A 3 -53.96 -27.14 -13.32
N ARG A 4 -53.53 -27.80 -14.33
CA ARG A 4 -52.22 -27.83 -14.98
C ARG A 4 -52.22 -26.75 -16.02
N TRP A 5 -51.10 -26.02 -16.15
CA TRP A 5 -50.78 -25.31 -17.41
C TRP A 5 -49.34 -25.59 -17.78
N ASP A 6 -49.16 -26.43 -18.78
CA ASP A 6 -47.99 -26.57 -19.64
C ASP A 6 -48.00 -25.45 -20.69
N ALA A 7 -46.89 -24.93 -21.04
CA ALA A 7 -46.39 -24.76 -22.38
C ALA A 7 -45.18 -23.79 -22.43
N ALA A 8 -44.06 -24.33 -22.88
CA ALA A 8 -42.99 -23.55 -23.49
C ALA A 8 -43.39 -23.22 -24.95
N PRO A 9 -42.85 -22.17 -25.56
CA PRO A 9 -42.47 -22.29 -26.96
C PRO A 9 -41.03 -21.77 -27.25
N ASP A 10 -40.36 -22.61 -27.98
CA ASP A 10 -39.69 -22.38 -29.28
C ASP A 10 -38.45 -21.49 -29.33
N ASP A 11 -37.35 -22.19 -29.59
CA ASP A 11 -36.11 -21.76 -30.22
C ASP A 11 -36.38 -21.03 -31.52
N GLU A 12 -35.85 -19.79 -31.65
CA GLU A 12 -35.68 -19.13 -32.92
C GLU A 12 -34.19 -18.83 -33.16
N PRO A 13 -33.62 -19.25 -34.30
CA PRO A 13 -32.18 -19.07 -34.53
C PRO A 13 -31.85 -17.65 -34.98
N ALA A 14 -30.76 -17.13 -34.45
CA ALA A 14 -30.18 -15.83 -34.76
C ALA A 14 -29.84 -15.69 -36.27
N ARG A 15 -30.31 -14.62 -36.88
CA ARG A 15 -29.95 -14.24 -38.26
C ARG A 15 -28.54 -13.65 -38.32
N PRO A 16 -27.77 -13.94 -39.37
CA PRO A 16 -26.46 -13.34 -39.55
C PRO A 16 -26.55 -11.88 -40.04
N VAL A 17 -25.71 -11.05 -39.47
CA VAL A 17 -25.46 -9.65 -39.88
C VAL A 17 -24.66 -9.63 -41.18
N PRO A 18 -25.00 -8.82 -42.19
CA PRO A 18 -24.25 -8.74 -43.43
C PRO A 18 -22.91 -8.02 -43.29
N ALA A 19 -21.91 -8.54 -43.97
CA ALA A 19 -20.58 -7.96 -44.09
C ALA A 19 -20.58 -6.67 -44.92
N ASP A 20 -19.87 -5.66 -44.44
CA ASP A 20 -19.53 -4.44 -45.17
C ASP A 20 -18.28 -4.67 -46.01
N PRO A 21 -18.26 -4.37 -47.31
CA PRO A 21 -17.10 -4.51 -48.16
C PRO A 21 -16.31 -3.21 -48.26
N GLY A 22 -15.06 -3.20 -47.84
CA GLY A 22 -14.20 -2.07 -48.11
C GLY A 22 -12.86 -2.05 -47.40
N GLN A 23 -11.99 -2.98 -47.76
CA GLN A 23 -10.57 -2.86 -47.43
C GLN A 23 -9.80 -2.53 -48.71
N PRO A 24 -8.86 -1.59 -48.73
CA PRO A 24 -7.68 -1.73 -49.56
C PRO A 24 -6.45 -2.03 -48.68
N ASP A 25 -5.82 -3.06 -49.13
CA ASP A 25 -4.46 -3.54 -49.00
C ASP A 25 -3.41 -2.44 -48.77
N GLY A 26 -2.43 -2.72 -47.94
CA GLY A 26 -1.25 -1.86 -47.85
C GLY A 26 -0.38 -2.09 -46.65
N SER A 27 0.49 -3.09 -46.66
CA SER A 27 1.87 -3.14 -46.16
C SER A 27 2.15 -2.77 -44.70
N GLU A 28 2.64 -3.76 -43.97
CA GLU A 28 3.44 -3.64 -42.75
C GLU A 28 4.57 -2.62 -42.89
N PRO A 29 4.96 -1.96 -41.81
CA PRO A 29 6.35 -1.55 -41.65
C PRO A 29 7.02 -2.33 -40.52
N GLU A 30 8.12 -2.92 -40.88
CA GLU A 30 9.15 -3.52 -40.06
C GLU A 30 9.60 -2.62 -38.90
N ALA A 31 9.99 -3.28 -37.83
CA ALA A 31 10.67 -2.71 -36.69
C ALA A 31 11.94 -1.94 -37.10
N ALA A 32 12.00 -0.66 -36.78
CA ALA A 32 13.21 0.13 -36.88
C ALA A 32 13.94 0.12 -35.52
N GLU A 33 15.02 -0.62 -35.48
CA GLU A 33 16.06 -0.63 -34.49
C GLU A 33 16.89 0.66 -34.64
N ASN A 34 16.82 1.57 -33.68
CA ASN A 34 17.65 2.78 -33.65
C ASN A 34 19.05 2.46 -33.14
N ALA A 35 19.94 2.12 -34.09
CA ALA A 35 21.37 2.19 -33.91
C ALA A 35 21.85 3.61 -34.24
N ILE A 36 22.45 4.28 -33.26
CA ILE A 36 23.17 5.55 -33.47
C ILE A 36 24.52 5.19 -34.13
N GLY A 37 24.56 5.34 -35.44
CA GLY A 37 25.79 5.27 -36.21
C GLY A 37 26.32 6.68 -36.49
N THR A 38 27.48 6.98 -35.96
CA THR A 38 28.31 8.10 -36.45
C THR A 38 28.99 7.67 -37.75
N GLU A 39 28.54 8.14 -38.86
CA GLU A 39 29.28 8.04 -40.13
C GLU A 39 29.82 9.42 -40.51
N ASP A 40 31.14 9.53 -40.43
CA ASP A 40 31.91 10.55 -41.15
C ASP A 40 31.95 10.17 -42.63
N VAL A 41 31.27 10.95 -43.45
CA VAL A 41 31.39 10.85 -44.89
C VAL A 41 32.52 11.76 -45.34
N LEU A 42 33.67 11.18 -45.71
CA LEU A 42 34.70 11.83 -46.49
C LEU A 42 34.59 11.37 -47.92
N ASP A 43 34.02 12.22 -48.77
CA ASP A 43 34.11 12.06 -50.23
C ASP A 43 35.54 12.29 -50.72
N ALA A 44 36.10 11.27 -51.34
CA ALA A 44 37.33 11.34 -52.07
C ALA A 44 36.99 11.25 -53.54
N ASP A 45 37.12 12.33 -54.26
CA ASP A 45 37.42 12.20 -55.69
C ASP A 45 38.24 13.36 -56.25
N SER A 46 39.24 12.97 -57.10
CA SER A 46 39.96 13.70 -58.12
C SER A 46 41.00 14.71 -57.70
N ALA A 47 42.24 14.29 -57.69
CA ALA A 47 43.37 15.16 -57.95
C ALA A 47 44.36 14.53 -58.92
N GLN A 48 44.55 15.15 -60.03
CA GLN A 48 45.69 14.91 -60.94
C GLN A 48 46.93 15.67 -60.45
N PRO A 49 48.16 15.18 -60.69
CA PRO A 49 49.37 15.70 -60.10
C PRO A 49 49.94 16.85 -60.97
N VAL A 50 50.28 17.94 -60.33
CA VAL A 50 51.25 18.92 -60.85
C VAL A 50 52.44 18.95 -59.92
N ALA A 51 53.60 18.54 -60.48
CA ALA A 51 54.90 18.71 -59.84
C ALA A 51 55.32 20.16 -59.92
N ASP A 52 55.78 20.73 -58.81
CA ASP A 52 56.88 21.72 -58.86
C ASP A 52 57.63 21.80 -57.53
N GLU A 53 58.89 22.13 -57.65
CA GLU A 53 60.01 21.94 -56.72
C GLU A 53 60.02 22.91 -55.53
N SER A 54 60.50 22.39 -54.41
CA SER A 54 61.21 22.88 -53.23
C SER A 54 61.42 24.41 -53.03
N PRO A 55 61.63 24.93 -51.76
CA PRO A 55 62.62 24.40 -50.79
C PRO A 55 62.21 24.46 -49.29
N LEU A 56 62.84 23.59 -48.53
CA LEU A 56 63.23 23.69 -47.13
C LEU A 56 62.72 24.87 -46.27
N GLY A 57 61.63 24.64 -45.59
CA GLY A 57 61.18 25.43 -44.47
C GLY A 57 60.58 24.50 -43.42
N GLY A 58 61.37 24.11 -42.39
CA GLY A 58 60.93 23.27 -41.31
C GLY A 58 59.69 23.86 -40.63
N LYS A 59 58.51 23.26 -40.96
CA LYS A 59 57.30 23.53 -40.21
C LYS A 59 57.47 22.96 -38.81
N ARG A 60 57.86 23.85 -37.83
CA ARG A 60 57.71 23.53 -36.42
C ARG A 60 56.29 23.06 -36.21
N ALA A 61 56.12 21.76 -35.88
CA ALA A 61 54.82 21.22 -35.47
C ALA A 61 54.27 22.13 -34.39
N ARG A 62 53.11 22.82 -34.65
CA ARG A 62 52.40 23.60 -33.69
C ARG A 62 52.03 22.62 -32.57
N ARG A 63 52.75 22.70 -31.44
CA ARG A 63 52.40 21.97 -30.23
C ARG A 63 50.97 22.31 -29.92
N SER A 64 50.08 21.31 -29.83
CA SER A 64 48.70 21.50 -29.39
C SER A 64 48.69 22.32 -28.12
N PRO A 65 47.86 23.37 -28.03
CA PRO A 65 47.75 24.21 -26.85
C PRO A 65 47.44 23.42 -25.57
N TRP A 66 46.91 22.21 -25.71
CA TRP A 66 46.56 21.29 -24.63
C TRP A 66 47.72 20.47 -24.07
N ASN A 67 48.93 20.63 -24.54
CA ASN A 67 50.12 19.83 -24.13
C ASN A 67 51.09 20.60 -23.22
N ARG A 68 50.69 21.70 -22.66
CA ARG A 68 51.47 22.44 -21.67
C ARG A 68 51.52 21.65 -20.34
N PRO A 69 52.62 21.62 -19.60
CA PRO A 69 52.72 20.92 -18.34
C PRO A 69 51.68 21.44 -17.32
N ARG A 70 51.27 22.69 -17.38
CA ARG A 70 50.18 23.27 -16.60
C ARG A 70 48.84 22.61 -16.90
N ASP A 71 48.50 22.38 -18.16
CA ASP A 71 47.23 21.78 -18.57
C ASP A 71 47.16 20.30 -18.14
N ARG A 72 48.27 19.59 -18.17
CA ARG A 72 48.33 18.21 -17.63
C ARG A 72 48.14 18.18 -16.13
N VAL A 73 48.73 19.13 -15.38
CA VAL A 73 48.50 19.25 -13.93
C VAL A 73 47.05 19.58 -13.61
N ILE A 74 46.44 20.48 -14.35
CA ILE A 74 45.02 20.82 -14.19
C ILE A 74 44.14 19.62 -14.52
N ALA A 75 44.40 18.94 -15.62
CA ALA A 75 43.66 17.74 -15.98
C ALA A 75 43.79 16.61 -14.92
N ALA A 76 44.99 16.37 -14.41
CA ALA A 76 45.25 15.44 -13.32
C ALA A 76 44.49 15.82 -12.03
N ALA A 77 44.49 17.13 -11.68
CA ALA A 77 43.75 17.65 -10.53
C ALA A 77 42.24 17.45 -10.69
N ILE A 78 41.68 17.70 -11.89
CA ILE A 78 40.26 17.46 -12.18
C ILE A 78 39.92 15.97 -12.03
N VAL A 79 40.75 15.09 -12.59
CA VAL A 79 40.55 13.62 -12.47
C VAL A 79 40.57 13.18 -10.99
N VAL A 80 41.50 13.69 -10.21
CA VAL A 80 41.55 13.41 -8.76
C VAL A 80 40.29 13.92 -8.05
N VAL A 81 39.89 15.15 -8.32
CA VAL A 81 38.66 15.72 -7.73
C VAL A 81 37.43 14.87 -8.11
N VAL A 82 37.27 14.51 -9.39
CA VAL A 82 36.16 13.68 -9.86
C VAL A 82 36.20 12.28 -9.20
N ALA A 83 37.39 11.68 -9.12
CA ALA A 83 37.56 10.38 -8.47
C ALA A 83 37.22 10.45 -6.96
N VAL A 84 37.73 11.46 -6.23
CA VAL A 84 37.42 11.65 -4.81
C VAL A 84 35.93 11.92 -4.62
N THR A 85 35.34 12.79 -5.43
CA THR A 85 33.90 13.08 -5.38
C THR A 85 33.08 11.81 -5.68
N GLY A 86 33.48 11.02 -6.67
CA GLY A 86 32.82 9.75 -7.01
C GLY A 86 32.91 8.73 -5.86
N VAL A 87 34.07 8.63 -5.21
CA VAL A 87 34.24 7.76 -4.02
C VAL A 87 33.37 8.27 -2.85
N VAL A 88 33.40 9.58 -2.57
CA VAL A 88 32.57 10.16 -1.49
C VAL A 88 31.10 9.93 -1.76
N ILE A 89 30.60 10.22 -2.96
CA ILE A 89 29.21 9.93 -3.34
C ILE A 89 28.92 8.44 -3.23
N GLY A 90 29.85 7.58 -3.66
CA GLY A 90 29.67 6.12 -3.60
C GLY A 90 29.54 5.60 -2.17
N VAL A 91 30.37 6.05 -1.22
CA VAL A 91 30.34 5.59 0.18
C VAL A 91 29.30 6.29 1.05
N THR A 92 28.83 7.47 0.66
CA THR A 92 27.77 8.23 1.38
C THR A 92 26.41 8.09 0.74
N SER A 93 26.28 7.34 -0.37
CA SER A 93 24.99 7.15 -1.03
C SER A 93 24.05 6.26 -0.23
N ASP A 94 22.76 6.54 -0.27
CA ASP A 94 21.71 5.67 0.32
C ASP A 94 21.82 4.21 -0.14
N ASN A 95 22.42 3.95 -1.31
CA ASN A 95 22.67 2.60 -1.81
C ASN A 95 23.78 1.87 -1.02
N ALA A 96 24.81 2.58 -0.55
CA ALA A 96 25.87 1.97 0.25
C ALA A 96 25.38 1.53 1.62
N ALA A 97 24.40 2.24 2.16
CA ALA A 97 23.75 1.94 3.44
C ALA A 97 22.58 0.95 3.31
N THR A 98 22.24 0.51 2.09
CA THR A 98 21.15 -0.45 1.85
C THR A 98 21.70 -1.86 1.70
N VAL A 99 21.20 -2.79 2.50
CA VAL A 99 21.48 -4.22 2.38
C VAL A 99 20.25 -4.92 1.82
N ALA A 100 20.38 -5.55 0.66
CA ALA A 100 19.32 -6.33 0.03
C ALA A 100 19.80 -7.77 -0.19
N GLN A 101 19.31 -8.69 0.61
CA GLN A 101 19.55 -10.12 0.48
C GLN A 101 18.25 -10.77 -0.01
N VAL A 102 18.18 -11.01 -1.30
CA VAL A 102 17.04 -11.66 -1.96
C VAL A 102 17.10 -13.16 -1.72
N ALA A 103 15.95 -13.79 -1.50
CA ALA A 103 15.91 -15.25 -1.41
C ALA A 103 16.36 -15.90 -2.73
N ALA A 104 17.21 -16.89 -2.63
CA ALA A 104 17.78 -17.59 -3.80
C ALA A 104 16.69 -18.38 -4.58
N THR A 105 15.67 -18.83 -3.89
CA THR A 105 14.52 -19.57 -4.45
C THR A 105 13.23 -19.07 -3.85
N LEU A 106 12.14 -19.27 -4.57
CA LEU A 106 10.79 -19.03 -4.01
C LEU A 106 10.58 -19.92 -2.78
N PRO A 107 9.84 -19.43 -1.77
CA PRO A 107 9.46 -20.24 -0.62
C PRO A 107 8.74 -21.51 -1.08
N PRO A 108 8.99 -22.67 -0.44
CA PRO A 108 8.23 -23.88 -0.72
C PRO A 108 6.74 -23.66 -0.38
N GLY A 109 5.86 -24.31 -1.14
CA GLY A 109 4.43 -24.28 -0.88
C GLY A 109 4.10 -24.77 0.53
N LEU A 110 3.23 -24.06 1.21
CA LEU A 110 2.70 -24.48 2.51
C LEU A 110 1.50 -25.42 2.31
N PRO A 111 1.28 -26.35 3.22
CA PRO A 111 -0.02 -27.03 3.31
C PRO A 111 -1.16 -26.02 3.44
N PRO A 112 -2.37 -26.34 2.98
CA PRO A 112 -3.53 -25.50 3.23
C PRO A 112 -3.76 -25.29 4.73
N ALA A 113 -4.46 -24.22 5.09
CA ALA A 113 -4.96 -24.05 6.45
C ALA A 113 -5.83 -25.27 6.83
N PRO A 114 -5.85 -25.68 8.10
CA PRO A 114 -6.74 -26.76 8.55
C PRO A 114 -8.21 -26.35 8.33
N ALA A 115 -9.10 -27.32 8.03
CA ALA A 115 -10.52 -27.01 7.84
C ALA A 115 -11.16 -26.42 9.11
N GLU A 116 -10.67 -26.85 10.28
CA GLU A 116 -11.09 -26.30 11.58
C GLU A 116 -9.91 -25.77 12.37
N VAL A 117 -10.15 -24.74 13.16
CA VAL A 117 -9.14 -24.21 14.11
C VAL A 117 -8.72 -25.34 15.06
N PRO A 118 -7.42 -25.61 15.27
CA PRO A 118 -6.97 -26.62 16.23
C PRO A 118 -7.52 -26.39 17.66
N GLY A 119 -7.70 -27.46 18.43
CA GLY A 119 -8.18 -27.37 19.81
C GLY A 119 -7.21 -26.67 20.77
N SER A 120 -5.94 -26.58 20.41
CA SER A 120 -4.88 -25.84 21.11
C SER A 120 -3.93 -25.23 20.08
N LEU A 121 -3.39 -24.08 20.39
CA LEU A 121 -2.36 -23.41 19.60
C LEU A 121 -1.15 -23.14 20.50
N SER A 122 0.03 -23.49 20.02
CA SER A 122 1.29 -23.25 20.71
C SER A 122 2.16 -22.29 19.90
N GLU A 123 3.00 -21.53 20.61
CA GLU A 123 3.98 -20.66 19.98
C GLU A 123 5.04 -21.47 19.26
N LEU A 124 5.24 -21.20 17.97
CA LEU A 124 6.34 -21.71 17.18
C LEU A 124 7.59 -20.85 17.39
N TRP A 125 7.43 -19.56 17.19
CA TRP A 125 8.48 -18.55 17.34
C TRP A 125 7.87 -17.16 17.50
N GLN A 126 8.70 -16.20 17.90
CA GLN A 126 8.35 -14.79 17.95
C GLN A 126 9.51 -13.93 17.44
N ALA A 127 9.21 -12.73 16.94
CA ALA A 127 10.19 -11.77 16.46
C ALA A 127 9.73 -10.32 16.63
N PRO A 128 10.67 -9.35 16.77
CA PRO A 128 10.33 -7.92 16.73
C PRO A 128 9.68 -7.54 15.38
N SER A 129 8.61 -6.75 15.43
CA SER A 129 7.87 -6.27 14.27
C SER A 129 7.05 -5.02 14.62
N SER A 130 7.73 -3.98 15.09
CA SER A 130 7.06 -2.76 15.58
C SER A 130 6.44 -1.92 14.47
N ALA A 131 6.91 -2.06 13.22
CA ALA A 131 6.43 -1.30 12.09
C ALA A 131 5.26 -1.95 11.32
N THR A 132 4.85 -3.18 11.68
CA THR A 132 3.70 -3.87 11.09
C THR A 132 2.49 -3.76 12.03
N PRO A 133 1.51 -2.87 11.79
CA PRO A 133 0.31 -2.77 12.63
C PRO A 133 -0.59 -4.01 12.53
N VAL A 134 -0.51 -4.73 11.42
CA VAL A 134 -1.18 -6.01 11.16
C VAL A 134 -0.11 -7.01 10.73
N PRO A 135 -0.13 -8.27 11.23
CA PRO A 135 0.81 -9.29 10.79
C PRO A 135 0.72 -9.52 9.29
N ILE A 136 1.85 -9.75 8.64
CA ILE A 136 1.91 -9.99 7.21
C ILE A 136 2.32 -11.44 6.97
N GLY A 137 1.37 -12.22 6.44
CA GLY A 137 1.59 -13.58 5.92
C GLY A 137 1.20 -13.63 4.46
N GLU A 138 2.19 -13.75 3.55
CA GLU A 138 1.93 -13.76 2.10
C GLU A 138 3.03 -14.57 1.38
N ALA A 139 2.69 -15.16 0.23
CA ALA A 139 3.62 -15.90 -0.63
C ALA A 139 4.46 -16.93 0.14
N ASN A 140 3.83 -17.67 1.07
CA ASN A 140 4.46 -18.67 1.95
C ASN A 140 5.58 -18.11 2.85
N SER A 141 5.54 -16.84 3.15
CA SER A 141 6.47 -16.12 4.03
C SER A 141 5.73 -15.33 5.10
N VAL A 142 6.39 -15.12 6.23
CA VAL A 142 5.95 -14.16 7.24
C VAL A 142 6.89 -12.96 7.19
N VAL A 143 6.33 -11.77 7.05
CA VAL A 143 7.13 -10.55 7.00
C VAL A 143 7.11 -9.85 8.35
N THR A 144 8.29 -9.60 8.89
CA THR A 144 8.49 -8.78 10.09
C THR A 144 9.24 -7.52 9.75
N ALA A 145 8.92 -6.42 10.45
CA ALA A 145 9.55 -5.13 10.20
C ALA A 145 9.80 -4.38 11.51
N ASP A 146 11.06 -4.07 11.76
CA ASP A 146 11.49 -3.37 12.97
C ASP A 146 12.67 -2.46 12.69
N LYS A 147 12.69 -1.27 13.30
CA LYS A 147 13.73 -0.26 13.09
C LYS A 147 13.90 0.09 11.61
N GLY A 148 14.98 -0.34 10.96
CA GLY A 148 15.25 -0.13 9.53
C GLY A 148 15.18 -1.40 8.68
N GLU A 149 14.76 -2.52 9.26
CA GLU A 149 14.80 -3.84 8.61
C GLU A 149 13.41 -4.37 8.28
N VAL A 150 13.27 -4.91 7.08
CA VAL A 150 12.14 -5.74 6.65
C VAL A 150 12.69 -7.13 6.35
N LEU A 151 12.14 -8.16 7.00
CA LEU A 151 12.64 -9.53 6.95
C LEU A 151 11.50 -10.48 6.54
N GLY A 152 11.75 -11.29 5.52
CA GLY A 152 10.91 -12.44 5.21
C GLY A 152 11.40 -13.68 5.91
N ARG A 153 10.49 -14.35 6.61
CA ARG A 153 10.78 -15.49 7.47
C ARG A 153 10.05 -16.74 7.03
N ASP A 154 10.64 -17.88 7.35
CA ASP A 154 9.96 -19.15 7.29
C ASP A 154 8.79 -19.18 8.29
N PRO A 155 7.55 -19.52 7.88
CA PRO A 155 6.40 -19.54 8.77
C PRO A 155 6.52 -20.50 9.94
N TYR A 156 7.21 -21.61 9.81
CA TYR A 156 7.34 -22.62 10.86
C TYR A 156 8.54 -22.40 11.80
N THR A 157 9.68 -21.96 11.25
CA THR A 157 10.91 -21.88 12.03
C THR A 157 11.27 -20.46 12.45
N GLY A 158 10.70 -19.44 11.77
CA GLY A 158 11.07 -18.03 11.97
C GLY A 158 12.43 -17.67 11.36
N GLU A 159 13.13 -18.61 10.69
CA GLU A 159 14.40 -18.34 10.04
C GLU A 159 14.27 -17.30 8.93
N VAL A 160 15.25 -16.40 8.84
CA VAL A 160 15.26 -15.33 7.83
C VAL A 160 15.64 -15.91 6.48
N ARG A 161 14.75 -15.79 5.50
CA ARG A 161 14.94 -16.19 4.09
C ARG A 161 15.45 -15.06 3.22
N TRP A 162 14.98 -13.84 3.49
CA TRP A 162 15.42 -12.63 2.81
C TRP A 162 15.44 -11.45 3.77
N ARG A 163 16.25 -10.44 3.44
CA ARG A 163 16.43 -9.23 4.23
C ARG A 163 16.51 -8.01 3.32
N TYR A 164 15.80 -6.97 3.69
CA TYR A 164 15.98 -5.63 3.17
C TYR A 164 16.18 -4.68 4.35
N SER A 165 17.37 -4.08 4.43
CA SER A 165 17.75 -3.22 5.57
C SER A 165 18.27 -1.88 5.07
N ARG A 166 17.89 -0.83 5.76
CA ARG A 166 18.34 0.54 5.53
C ARG A 166 18.78 1.16 6.86
N ASP A 167 19.59 2.20 6.75
CA ASP A 167 19.97 3.07 7.87
C ASP A 167 18.88 4.08 8.25
N LEU A 168 17.69 3.96 7.67
CA LEU A 168 16.50 4.76 7.95
C LEU A 168 15.52 3.99 8.82
N GLU A 169 14.86 4.69 9.74
CA GLU A 169 13.83 4.11 10.59
C GLU A 169 12.52 3.88 9.82
N LEU A 170 11.87 2.75 10.03
CA LEU A 170 10.56 2.45 9.47
C LEU A 170 9.46 3.25 10.18
N CYS A 171 8.61 3.89 9.41
CA CYS A 171 7.37 4.50 9.89
C CYS A 171 6.24 3.48 9.99
N THR A 172 6.07 2.69 8.94
CA THR A 172 5.02 1.66 8.85
C THR A 172 5.28 0.73 7.68
N VAL A 173 4.74 -0.49 7.78
CA VAL A 173 4.79 -1.49 6.70
C VAL A 173 3.41 -2.13 6.57
N ALA A 174 2.95 -2.32 5.34
CA ALA A 174 1.70 -3.01 5.05
C ALA A 174 1.81 -3.92 3.83
N LEU A 175 0.91 -4.89 3.76
CA LEU A 175 0.74 -5.75 2.59
C LEU A 175 -0.19 -5.04 1.58
N ALA A 176 0.24 -4.98 0.33
CA ALA A 176 -0.53 -4.48 -0.80
C ALA A 176 -0.54 -5.53 -1.92
N GLY A 177 -1.62 -6.29 -2.00
CA GLY A 177 -1.69 -7.49 -2.85
C GLY A 177 -0.68 -8.54 -2.42
N ILE A 178 0.30 -8.86 -3.28
CA ILE A 178 1.41 -9.79 -2.99
C ILE A 178 2.72 -9.07 -2.66
N LYS A 179 2.67 -7.76 -2.52
CA LYS A 179 3.83 -6.90 -2.30
C LYS A 179 3.77 -6.28 -0.91
N VAL A 180 4.92 -5.93 -0.39
CA VAL A 180 5.08 -5.28 0.91
C VAL A 180 5.57 -3.86 0.68
N ASP A 181 4.78 -2.88 1.10
CA ASP A 181 5.16 -1.47 1.04
C ASP A 181 5.73 -1.03 2.39
N ALA A 182 7.00 -0.67 2.38
CA ALA A 182 7.74 -0.20 3.54
C ALA A 182 7.99 1.30 3.42
N VAL A 183 7.48 2.05 4.39
CA VAL A 183 7.62 3.51 4.46
C VAL A 183 8.69 3.86 5.47
N TYR A 184 9.72 4.57 5.02
CA TYR A 184 10.85 4.98 5.84
C TYR A 184 10.81 6.46 6.18
N ARG A 185 11.31 6.77 7.37
CA ARG A 185 11.54 8.12 7.83
C ARG A 185 12.77 8.68 7.12
N LYS A 186 12.58 9.79 6.42
CA LYS A 186 13.68 10.57 5.82
C LYS A 186 13.41 12.05 6.08
N ASP A 187 14.43 12.76 6.51
CA ASP A 187 14.32 14.15 6.92
C ASP A 187 13.25 14.36 8.01
N THR A 188 12.24 15.18 7.75
CA THR A 188 11.20 15.56 8.72
C THR A 188 9.93 14.72 8.64
N GLY A 189 9.83 13.77 7.70
CA GLY A 189 8.62 12.99 7.44
C GLY A 189 8.88 11.52 7.14
N CYS A 190 7.81 10.81 6.81
CA CYS A 190 7.83 9.43 6.34
C CYS A 190 7.87 9.44 4.80
N SER A 191 8.96 9.98 4.24
CA SER A 191 9.01 10.45 2.86
C SER A 191 9.67 9.50 1.87
N GLU A 192 9.93 8.24 2.24
CA GLU A 192 10.47 7.27 1.31
C GLU A 192 9.71 5.95 1.38
N VAL A 193 9.19 5.49 0.24
CA VAL A 193 8.45 4.23 0.11
C VAL A 193 9.24 3.26 -0.73
N THR A 194 9.44 2.06 -0.21
CA THR A 194 10.07 0.94 -0.92
C THR A 194 9.07 -0.21 -0.99
N GLN A 195 8.89 -0.75 -2.19
CA GLN A 195 8.05 -1.90 -2.44
C GLN A 195 8.89 -3.15 -2.65
N LEU A 196 8.55 -4.21 -1.93
CA LEU A 196 9.24 -5.50 -1.94
C LEU A 196 8.29 -6.62 -2.33
N ASP A 197 8.77 -7.59 -3.08
CA ASP A 197 8.07 -8.86 -3.27
C ASP A 197 8.07 -9.65 -1.95
N ALA A 198 6.90 -10.06 -1.46
CA ALA A 198 6.75 -10.68 -0.15
C ALA A 198 7.46 -12.04 -0.03
N GLY A 199 7.54 -12.80 -1.14
CA GLY A 199 8.18 -14.12 -1.15
C GLY A 199 9.69 -14.07 -1.20
N THR A 200 10.28 -13.11 -1.92
CA THR A 200 11.71 -13.08 -2.24
C THR A 200 12.47 -11.91 -1.65
N GLY A 201 11.78 -10.84 -1.22
CA GLY A 201 12.41 -9.60 -0.76
C GLY A 201 13.01 -8.76 -1.89
N ARG A 202 12.77 -9.12 -3.15
CA ARG A 202 13.22 -8.32 -4.30
C ARG A 202 12.49 -6.98 -4.32
N ARG A 203 13.26 -5.90 -4.38
CA ARG A 203 12.69 -4.57 -4.56
C ARG A 203 12.06 -4.43 -5.95
N THR A 204 10.79 -4.11 -6.00
CA THR A 204 10.01 -3.92 -7.23
C THR A 204 9.89 -2.46 -7.61
N ALA A 205 9.76 -1.57 -6.64
CA ALA A 205 9.69 -0.13 -6.86
C ALA A 205 10.23 0.65 -5.64
N GLN A 206 10.55 1.92 -5.86
CA GLN A 206 10.90 2.87 -4.80
C GLN A 206 10.48 4.27 -5.25
N ARG A 207 9.89 5.04 -4.35
CA ARG A 207 9.47 6.42 -4.60
C ARG A 207 9.73 7.29 -3.39
N ASN A 208 9.92 8.59 -3.64
CA ASN A 208 9.83 9.59 -2.60
C ASN A 208 8.35 9.96 -2.42
N GLY A 209 7.91 9.98 -1.17
CA GLY A 209 6.61 10.48 -0.74
C GLY A 209 6.84 11.65 0.19
N ASP A 210 5.76 12.29 0.62
CA ASP A 210 5.79 13.42 1.54
C ASP A 210 4.90 13.15 2.77
N ALA A 211 4.76 11.86 3.13
CA ALA A 211 3.89 11.46 4.23
C ALA A 211 4.38 11.99 5.59
N GLU A 212 3.44 12.29 6.44
CA GLU A 212 3.69 12.81 7.79
C GLU A 212 4.20 11.72 8.73
N LEU A 213 4.86 12.14 9.82
CA LEU A 213 5.20 11.24 10.93
C LEU A 213 3.92 10.65 11.54
N GLY A 214 3.95 9.37 11.86
CA GLY A 214 2.79 8.63 12.38
C GLY A 214 1.82 8.14 11.30
N THR A 215 2.17 8.28 10.03
CA THR A 215 1.40 7.72 8.90
C THR A 215 1.11 6.23 9.09
N ARG A 216 -0.02 5.81 8.55
CA ARG A 216 -0.39 4.40 8.30
C ARG A 216 -0.66 4.22 6.82
N LEU A 217 -0.70 2.97 6.39
CA LEU A 217 -1.08 2.62 5.02
C LEU A 217 -2.51 2.06 5.01
N VAL A 218 -3.35 2.63 4.17
CA VAL A 218 -4.68 2.12 3.85
C VAL A 218 -4.62 1.55 2.44
N VAL A 219 -5.09 0.30 2.28
CA VAL A 219 -5.00 -0.44 1.02
C VAL A 219 -6.41 -0.79 0.55
N ASP A 220 -6.72 -0.54 -0.73
CA ASP A 220 -8.01 -0.88 -1.34
C ASP A 220 -7.95 -2.07 -2.31
N GLY A 221 -6.80 -2.75 -2.39
CA GLY A 221 -6.50 -3.85 -3.31
C GLY A 221 -5.72 -3.43 -4.54
N SER A 222 -5.88 -2.20 -5.03
CA SER A 222 -5.20 -1.66 -6.22
C SER A 222 -4.40 -0.37 -5.94
N HIS A 223 -4.67 0.27 -4.82
CA HIS A 223 -4.00 1.48 -4.38
C HIS A 223 -3.54 1.38 -2.93
N VAL A 224 -2.51 2.14 -2.62
CA VAL A 224 -1.97 2.31 -1.27
C VAL A 224 -1.97 3.79 -0.94
N THR A 225 -2.59 4.15 0.18
CA THR A 225 -2.70 5.54 0.63
C THR A 225 -1.98 5.72 1.96
N THR A 226 -1.04 6.66 2.03
CA THR A 226 -0.49 7.14 3.30
C THR A 226 -1.47 8.09 3.96
N THR A 227 -1.65 7.93 5.27
CA THR A 227 -2.50 8.80 6.06
C THR A 227 -1.69 9.93 6.68
N GLY A 228 -2.36 11.04 6.98
CA GLY A 228 -1.78 12.19 7.66
C GLY A 228 -2.87 13.13 8.16
N ARG A 229 -2.49 14.11 8.96
CA ARG A 229 -3.41 15.13 9.45
C ARG A 229 -3.66 16.26 8.45
N LYS A 230 -2.75 16.42 7.49
CA LYS A 230 -2.77 17.52 6.53
C LYS A 230 -2.44 17.09 5.11
N LEU A 231 -1.91 15.88 4.92
CA LEU A 231 -1.51 15.36 3.62
C LEU A 231 -1.85 13.89 3.49
N LEU A 232 -2.47 13.52 2.37
CA LEU A 232 -2.69 12.15 1.94
C LEU A 232 -2.01 11.95 0.58
N ASN A 233 -1.26 10.85 0.43
CA ASN A 233 -0.70 10.43 -0.84
C ASN A 233 -1.23 9.06 -1.19
N THR A 234 -1.70 8.89 -2.42
CA THR A 234 -2.13 7.60 -2.95
C THR A 234 -1.26 7.19 -4.12
N TRP A 235 -0.85 5.94 -4.13
CA TRP A 235 -0.12 5.30 -5.22
C TRP A 235 -0.90 4.11 -5.74
N ARG A 236 -0.73 3.85 -7.02
CA ARG A 236 -1.12 2.60 -7.66
C ARG A 236 -0.21 1.45 -7.17
N ASP A 237 -0.52 0.24 -7.57
CA ASP A 237 0.24 -0.97 -7.26
C ASP A 237 1.70 -0.99 -7.78
N ASP A 238 2.04 -0.07 -8.71
CA ASP A 238 3.39 0.17 -9.25
C ASP A 238 4.11 1.35 -8.58
N LEU A 239 3.55 1.90 -7.51
CA LEU A 239 3.98 3.10 -6.80
C LEU A 239 4.02 4.37 -7.69
N VAL A 240 3.24 4.43 -8.75
CA VAL A 240 2.98 5.69 -9.44
C VAL A 240 1.96 6.47 -8.63
N LYS A 241 2.33 7.70 -8.24
CA LYS A 241 1.46 8.60 -7.47
C LYS A 241 0.24 8.97 -8.31
N SER A 242 -0.95 8.77 -7.76
CA SER A 242 -2.24 8.96 -8.44
C SER A 242 -3.15 9.95 -7.74
N MET A 243 -2.85 10.31 -6.48
CA MET A 243 -3.55 11.37 -5.74
C MET A 243 -2.63 11.99 -4.68
N GLU A 244 -2.68 13.32 -4.58
CA GLU A 244 -2.13 14.10 -3.47
C GLU A 244 -3.20 15.08 -3.00
N TYR A 245 -3.58 15.00 -1.74
CA TYR A 245 -4.58 15.88 -1.18
C TYR A 245 -4.09 16.52 0.12
N GLY A 246 -4.17 17.85 0.18
CA GLY A 246 -3.86 18.65 1.36
C GLY A 246 -2.70 19.62 1.17
N GLU A 247 -1.81 19.69 2.16
CA GLU A 247 -0.61 20.53 2.12
C GLU A 247 0.48 19.85 1.26
N VAL A 248 0.32 19.90 -0.06
CA VAL A 248 1.25 19.30 -1.03
C VAL A 248 2.51 20.13 -1.12
N PRO A 249 3.71 19.58 -0.81
CA PRO A 249 4.95 20.37 -0.76
C PRO A 249 5.42 20.94 -2.10
N ALA A 250 5.14 20.21 -3.19
CA ALA A 250 5.58 20.58 -4.55
C ALA A 250 4.40 20.52 -5.53
N ILE A 251 3.51 21.51 -5.44
CA ILE A 251 2.33 21.60 -6.30
C ILE A 251 2.76 21.94 -7.73
N VAL A 252 2.39 21.10 -8.69
CA VAL A 252 2.55 21.33 -10.13
C VAL A 252 1.34 22.09 -10.68
N ASN A 253 0.13 21.76 -10.21
CA ASN A 253 -1.13 22.37 -10.64
C ASN A 253 -1.71 23.26 -9.53
N PRO A 254 -1.35 24.56 -9.45
CA PRO A 254 -1.81 25.42 -8.38
C PRO A 254 -3.31 25.66 -8.42
N ASN A 255 -3.93 25.82 -7.24
CA ASN A 255 -5.38 26.07 -7.05
C ASN A 255 -6.30 24.92 -7.50
N LYS A 256 -5.78 23.69 -7.56
CA LYS A 256 -6.56 22.50 -7.90
C LYS A 256 -7.01 21.70 -6.68
N GLN A 257 -6.45 21.99 -5.51
CA GLN A 257 -6.90 21.34 -4.27
C GLN A 257 -8.36 21.72 -3.96
N PRO A 258 -9.27 20.75 -3.77
CA PRO A 258 -10.70 21.00 -3.56
C PRO A 258 -10.98 21.87 -2.32
N ARG A 259 -10.16 21.71 -1.29
CA ARG A 259 -10.20 22.49 -0.05
C ARG A 259 -8.79 22.70 0.50
N THR A 260 -8.64 23.77 1.23
CA THR A 260 -7.37 24.14 1.88
C THR A 260 -7.57 24.43 3.35
N GLY A 261 -6.53 24.24 4.16
CA GLY A 261 -6.55 24.54 5.59
C GLY A 261 -7.35 23.55 6.44
N CYS A 262 -7.82 22.44 5.88
CA CYS A 262 -8.47 21.36 6.63
C CYS A 262 -7.43 20.53 7.40
N THR A 263 -7.88 19.88 8.47
CA THR A 263 -7.17 18.79 9.11
C THR A 263 -7.98 17.50 8.97
N TYR A 264 -7.29 16.36 8.88
CA TYR A 264 -7.92 15.08 8.63
C TYR A 264 -8.03 14.26 9.91
N GLY A 265 -9.16 13.59 10.06
CA GLY A 265 -9.44 12.61 11.09
C GLY A 265 -9.10 11.21 10.61
N THR A 266 -10.13 10.36 10.46
CA THR A 266 -9.94 8.99 9.97
C THR A 266 -10.05 8.89 8.46
N VAL A 267 -9.34 7.89 7.91
CA VAL A 267 -9.29 7.56 6.49
C VAL A 267 -9.64 6.08 6.31
N ALA A 268 -10.44 5.78 5.30
CA ALA A 268 -10.71 4.42 4.84
C ALA A 268 -10.70 4.39 3.31
N ALA A 269 -10.46 3.22 2.72
CA ALA A 269 -10.43 3.07 1.27
C ALA A 269 -11.16 1.79 0.83
N ALA A 270 -11.79 1.84 -0.33
CA ALA A 270 -12.39 0.69 -1.00
C ALA A 270 -12.61 1.00 -2.48
N ALA A 271 -12.39 0.00 -3.34
CA ALA A 271 -12.77 0.02 -4.74
C ALA A 271 -12.34 1.29 -5.51
N GLY A 272 -11.09 1.73 -5.32
CA GLY A 272 -10.55 2.91 -5.99
C GLY A 272 -11.03 4.24 -5.44
N LYS A 273 -11.55 4.26 -4.21
CA LYS A 273 -12.05 5.44 -3.52
C LYS A 273 -11.40 5.61 -2.14
N ILE A 274 -11.16 6.85 -1.75
CA ILE A 274 -10.58 7.23 -0.46
C ILE A 274 -11.59 8.10 0.28
N GLY A 275 -12.10 7.60 1.38
CA GLY A 275 -12.99 8.35 2.28
C GLY A 275 -12.21 8.99 3.42
N VAL A 276 -12.44 10.27 3.63
CA VAL A 276 -11.71 11.09 4.62
C VAL A 276 -12.69 11.87 5.49
N ILE A 277 -12.48 11.83 6.80
CA ILE A 277 -13.12 12.78 7.71
C ILE A 277 -12.27 14.05 7.74
N GLU A 278 -12.85 15.16 7.34
CA GLU A 278 -12.22 16.47 7.26
C GLU A 278 -12.78 17.43 8.31
N ARG A 279 -11.91 18.24 8.88
CA ARG A 279 -12.22 19.33 9.80
C ARG A 279 -11.74 20.63 9.16
N CYS A 280 -12.61 21.29 8.44
CA CYS A 280 -12.27 22.45 7.62
C CYS A 280 -12.70 23.76 8.29
N PRO A 281 -11.90 24.86 8.16
CA PRO A 281 -12.33 26.17 8.58
C PRO A 281 -13.61 26.58 7.87
N GLY A 282 -14.61 27.05 8.63
CA GLY A 282 -15.87 27.51 8.10
C GLY A 282 -16.98 26.44 8.02
N ASP A 283 -16.65 25.16 8.18
CA ASP A 283 -17.67 24.12 8.35
C ASP A 283 -18.18 24.09 9.80
N PRO A 284 -19.50 23.94 10.02
CA PRO A 284 -20.08 23.92 11.36
C PRO A 284 -19.79 22.61 12.10
N ALA A 285 -19.47 21.54 11.40
CA ALA A 285 -19.18 20.18 11.89
C ALA A 285 -18.15 19.50 11.01
N ASP A 286 -17.81 18.23 11.33
CA ASP A 286 -16.94 17.43 10.50
C ASP A 286 -17.58 17.16 9.13
N ARG A 287 -16.75 16.94 8.14
CA ARG A 287 -17.15 16.64 6.77
C ARG A 287 -16.63 15.27 6.38
N PHE A 288 -17.44 14.50 5.70
CA PHE A 288 -17.01 13.28 5.03
C PHE A 288 -16.87 13.55 3.54
N THR A 289 -15.70 13.29 2.99
CA THR A 289 -15.44 13.46 1.56
C THR A 289 -14.84 12.17 1.00
N VAL A 290 -15.32 11.80 -0.18
CA VAL A 290 -14.80 10.67 -0.94
C VAL A 290 -14.07 11.18 -2.18
N TYR A 291 -12.81 10.80 -2.29
CA TYR A 291 -11.91 11.10 -3.40
C TYR A 291 -11.72 9.88 -4.29
N ARG A 292 -11.44 10.11 -5.56
CA ARG A 292 -10.95 9.06 -6.46
C ARG A 292 -9.51 8.76 -6.16
N ALA A 293 -9.17 7.49 -6.07
CA ALA A 293 -7.78 7.06 -5.86
C ALA A 293 -6.90 7.29 -7.10
N THR A 294 -7.51 7.32 -8.30
CA THR A 294 -6.82 7.62 -9.58
C THR A 294 -7.36 8.90 -10.19
N ASN A 295 -6.47 9.82 -10.53
CA ASN A 295 -6.75 11.09 -11.18
C ASN A 295 -5.79 11.30 -12.35
N ASP A 296 -6.14 12.18 -13.29
CA ASP A 296 -5.29 12.52 -14.44
C ASP A 296 -3.97 13.18 -13.97
N GLU A 297 -4.08 14.05 -12.97
CA GLU A 297 -2.97 14.68 -12.28
C GLU A 297 -3.08 14.41 -10.78
N ALA A 298 -2.00 13.98 -10.15
CA ALA A 298 -2.03 13.58 -8.74
C ALA A 298 -2.45 14.72 -7.80
N ASP A 299 -2.01 15.94 -8.07
CA ASP A 299 -2.29 17.13 -7.26
C ASP A 299 -3.57 17.89 -7.67
N ASP A 300 -4.40 17.28 -8.56
CA ASP A 300 -5.77 17.71 -8.91
C ASP A 300 -6.79 16.63 -8.49
N PRO A 301 -6.93 16.34 -7.17
CA PRO A 301 -7.77 15.25 -6.67
C PRO A 301 -9.26 15.51 -6.94
N LYS A 302 -9.93 14.52 -7.52
CA LYS A 302 -11.35 14.60 -7.85
C LYS A 302 -12.20 14.07 -6.71
N VAL A 303 -13.19 14.87 -6.33
CA VAL A 303 -14.19 14.52 -5.32
C VAL A 303 -15.36 13.81 -6.01
N ASP A 304 -15.71 12.61 -5.53
CA ASP A 304 -16.93 11.94 -5.95
C ASP A 304 -18.14 12.55 -5.25
N TYR A 305 -18.07 12.70 -3.93
CA TYR A 305 -19.05 13.45 -3.15
C TYR A 305 -18.47 13.97 -1.84
N SER A 306 -19.14 14.92 -1.23
CA SER A 306 -18.76 15.51 0.04
C SER A 306 -20.00 15.97 0.80
N THR A 307 -20.10 15.61 2.08
CA THR A 307 -21.23 15.96 2.93
C THR A 307 -20.78 16.44 4.31
N VAL A 308 -21.42 17.47 4.85
CA VAL A 308 -21.23 17.89 6.24
C VAL A 308 -22.03 16.97 7.14
N LEU A 309 -21.37 16.43 8.15
CA LEU A 309 -21.93 15.46 9.07
C LEU A 309 -22.73 16.15 10.20
N ALA A 310 -23.52 15.37 10.93
CA ALA A 310 -24.24 15.85 12.09
C ALA A 310 -23.37 15.83 13.34
N GLY A 311 -22.33 16.66 13.46
CA GLY A 311 -21.48 16.77 14.65
C GLY A 311 -19.99 16.69 14.37
N LYS A 312 -19.22 16.65 15.45
CA LYS A 312 -17.75 16.64 15.43
C LYS A 312 -17.21 15.31 15.90
N ASN A 313 -15.90 15.13 15.73
CA ASN A 313 -15.17 13.91 16.09
C ASN A 313 -15.69 12.65 15.37
N ALA A 314 -16.30 12.81 14.20
CA ALA A 314 -16.73 11.69 13.37
C ALA A 314 -15.55 10.78 12.98
N LYS A 315 -15.85 9.50 12.74
CA LYS A 315 -14.86 8.50 12.32
C LYS A 315 -15.43 7.70 11.14
N VAL A 316 -14.73 7.64 10.03
CA VAL A 316 -15.00 6.60 9.04
C VAL A 316 -14.36 5.30 9.50
N VAL A 317 -15.17 4.27 9.68
CA VAL A 317 -14.75 2.96 10.18
C VAL A 317 -14.32 2.05 9.04
N ALA A 318 -15.13 2.00 8.00
CA ALA A 318 -14.93 1.13 6.84
C ALA A 318 -15.65 1.69 5.62
N MET A 319 -15.22 1.27 4.44
CA MET A 319 -15.91 1.49 3.17
C MET A 319 -16.09 0.15 2.45
N SER A 320 -17.21 -0.04 1.76
CA SER A 320 -17.48 -1.19 0.91
C SER A 320 -18.18 -0.73 -0.36
N GLY A 321 -17.50 -0.85 -1.50
CA GLY A 321 -17.99 -0.26 -2.74
C GLY A 321 -18.26 1.23 -2.58
N ASP A 322 -19.54 1.63 -2.75
CA ASP A 322 -19.98 3.01 -2.60
C ASP A 322 -20.50 3.36 -1.19
N LEU A 323 -20.46 2.42 -0.26
CA LEU A 323 -20.94 2.61 1.10
C LEU A 323 -19.82 3.00 2.04
N ALA A 324 -20.14 3.86 3.02
CA ALA A 324 -19.24 4.23 4.10
C ALA A 324 -19.92 4.08 5.46
N LEU A 325 -19.25 3.42 6.38
CA LEU A 325 -19.68 3.26 7.77
C LEU A 325 -19.00 4.32 8.63
N ILE A 326 -19.83 5.20 9.22
CA ILE A 326 -19.36 6.37 9.98
C ILE A 326 -19.91 6.34 11.40
N VAL A 327 -19.03 6.52 12.37
CA VAL A 327 -19.39 6.79 13.76
C VAL A 327 -19.58 8.28 13.96
N LEU A 328 -20.70 8.66 14.56
CA LEU A 328 -21.01 10.00 15.04
C LEU A 328 -21.05 10.01 16.58
N PRO A 329 -19.93 10.33 17.25
CA PRO A 329 -19.79 10.18 18.70
C PRO A 329 -20.78 11.03 19.50
N GLU A 330 -21.00 12.30 19.09
CA GLU A 330 -21.92 13.22 19.79
C GLU A 330 -23.37 12.72 19.80
N GLN A 331 -23.80 12.05 18.71
CA GLN A 331 -25.14 11.49 18.58
C GLN A 331 -25.23 10.05 19.08
N LYS A 332 -24.10 9.41 19.37
CA LYS A 332 -23.99 7.98 19.67
C LYS A 332 -24.66 7.12 18.58
N LEU A 333 -24.32 7.42 17.35
CA LEU A 333 -24.84 6.73 16.17
C LEU A 333 -23.72 6.11 15.34
N LEU A 334 -24.06 5.00 14.75
CA LEU A 334 -23.36 4.38 13.63
C LEU A 334 -24.21 4.60 12.39
N VAL A 335 -23.65 5.25 11.37
CA VAL A 335 -24.41 5.71 10.20
C VAL A 335 -23.78 5.15 8.93
N ILE A 336 -24.64 4.68 8.01
CA ILE A 336 -24.20 4.25 6.68
C ILE A 336 -24.55 5.34 5.68
N TYR A 337 -23.54 5.82 4.97
CA TYR A 337 -23.69 6.75 3.84
C TYR A 337 -23.52 6.00 2.52
N GLY A 338 -24.31 6.42 1.53
CA GLY A 338 -24.24 5.91 0.16
C GLY A 338 -23.26 6.70 -0.71
N GLY A 339 -23.02 6.21 -1.94
CA GLY A 339 -22.18 6.87 -2.94
C GLY A 339 -22.72 8.20 -3.47
N ASP A 340 -23.95 8.54 -3.13
CA ASP A 340 -24.58 9.83 -3.34
C ASP A 340 -24.34 10.84 -2.19
N GLY A 341 -23.60 10.44 -1.16
CA GLY A 341 -23.37 11.25 0.03
C GLY A 341 -24.57 11.38 0.97
N LEU A 342 -25.63 10.62 0.74
CA LEU A 342 -26.83 10.62 1.57
C LEU A 342 -26.80 9.51 2.61
N GLN A 343 -27.33 9.81 3.78
CA GLN A 343 -27.52 8.82 4.84
C GLN A 343 -28.54 7.76 4.38
N LYS A 344 -28.16 6.49 4.44
CA LYS A 344 -29.03 5.35 4.12
C LYS A 344 -29.69 4.77 5.36
N SER A 345 -28.91 4.61 6.43
CA SER A 345 -29.39 4.05 7.70
C SER A 345 -28.58 4.60 8.88
N ALA A 346 -29.15 4.49 10.07
CA ALA A 346 -28.50 4.83 11.32
C ALA A 346 -28.88 3.82 12.40
N TYR A 347 -27.91 3.46 13.23
CA TYR A 347 -28.04 2.50 14.31
C TYR A 347 -27.53 3.10 15.61
N PRO A 348 -28.18 2.85 16.76
CA PRO A 348 -27.66 3.24 18.05
C PRO A 348 -26.30 2.62 18.32
N LEU A 349 -25.38 3.40 18.87
CA LEU A 349 -24.03 2.95 19.21
C LEU A 349 -23.83 3.08 20.73
N ASP A 350 -23.82 1.95 21.41
CA ASP A 350 -23.56 1.88 22.86
C ASP A 350 -22.11 1.52 23.13
N LEU A 351 -21.25 2.55 23.09
CA LEU A 351 -19.84 2.47 23.43
C LEU A 351 -19.46 3.56 24.43
N PRO A 352 -18.46 3.30 25.29
CA PRO A 352 -17.87 4.33 26.15
C PRO A 352 -17.30 5.47 25.30
N GLU A 353 -17.44 6.70 25.77
CA GLU A 353 -16.91 7.87 25.07
C GLU A 353 -15.39 7.77 24.84
N ALA A 354 -14.67 7.19 25.78
CA ALA A 354 -13.23 6.97 25.66
C ALA A 354 -12.81 6.08 24.47
N GLU A 355 -13.70 5.24 23.96
CA GLU A 355 -13.43 4.38 22.79
C GLU A 355 -13.75 5.05 21.44
N ILE A 356 -14.62 6.07 21.44
CA ILE A 356 -15.11 6.70 20.21
C ILE A 356 -14.65 8.15 20.03
N SER A 357 -14.22 8.85 21.08
CA SER A 357 -13.82 10.26 20.97
C SER A 357 -12.42 10.47 20.40
N PRO A 358 -11.36 9.74 20.81
CA PRO A 358 -10.02 9.98 20.29
C PRO A 358 -9.87 9.52 18.86
N ASP A 359 -9.09 10.27 18.08
CA ASP A 359 -8.66 9.77 16.76
C ASP A 359 -7.68 8.62 16.96
N PRO A 360 -7.82 7.52 16.19
CA PRO A 360 -6.90 6.40 16.25
C PRO A 360 -5.52 6.80 15.72
N VAL A 361 -4.50 6.03 16.11
CA VAL A 361 -3.13 6.23 15.63
C VAL A 361 -3.08 6.17 14.10
N GLY A 362 -2.52 7.20 13.49
CA GLY A 362 -2.43 7.33 12.04
C GLY A 362 -3.77 7.51 11.33
N GLY A 363 -4.86 7.81 12.04
CA GLY A 363 -6.16 8.05 11.45
C GLY A 363 -6.81 6.80 10.81
N VAL A 364 -6.44 5.59 11.24
CA VAL A 364 -7.00 4.34 10.68
C VAL A 364 -7.67 3.54 11.79
N MET A 365 -8.93 3.18 11.60
CA MET A 365 -9.68 2.34 12.52
C MET A 365 -9.16 0.90 12.47
N THR A 366 -9.16 0.23 13.64
CA THR A 366 -8.70 -1.16 13.74
C THR A 366 -9.79 -2.10 13.21
N THR A 367 -9.74 -2.37 11.93
CA THR A 367 -10.69 -3.23 11.23
C THR A 367 -10.00 -4.40 10.54
N SER A 368 -10.74 -5.47 10.29
CA SER A 368 -10.35 -6.59 9.44
C SER A 368 -11.51 -6.98 8.53
N TRP A 369 -11.18 -7.72 7.48
CA TRP A 369 -12.12 -8.12 6.44
C TRP A 369 -12.03 -9.62 6.20
N THR A 370 -13.19 -10.25 6.03
CA THR A 370 -13.31 -11.61 5.55
C THR A 370 -14.13 -11.65 4.25
N ALA A 371 -14.40 -12.83 3.74
CA ALA A 371 -15.30 -12.97 2.60
C ALA A 371 -16.75 -12.55 2.93
N GLN A 372 -17.16 -12.61 4.19
CA GLN A 372 -18.55 -12.39 4.61
C GLN A 372 -18.76 -11.12 5.44
N GLY A 373 -17.74 -10.59 6.08
CA GLY A 373 -17.91 -9.53 7.06
C GLY A 373 -16.75 -8.55 7.20
N VAL A 374 -17.07 -7.46 7.87
CA VAL A 374 -16.13 -6.44 8.36
C VAL A 374 -16.18 -6.47 9.89
N TYR A 375 -15.03 -6.51 10.53
CA TYR A 375 -14.92 -6.57 11.99
C TYR A 375 -14.15 -5.36 12.49
N TRP A 376 -14.83 -4.53 13.26
CA TRP A 376 -14.25 -3.36 13.91
C TRP A 376 -13.99 -3.64 15.38
N PHE A 377 -12.74 -3.49 15.80
CA PHE A 377 -12.36 -3.51 17.20
C PHE A 377 -12.45 -2.10 17.78
N THR A 378 -13.31 -1.91 18.77
CA THR A 378 -13.59 -0.60 19.38
C THR A 378 -12.59 -0.20 20.48
N GLY A 379 -11.87 -1.18 21.02
CA GLY A 379 -11.01 -1.07 22.20
C GLY A 379 -11.36 -2.11 23.29
N SER A 380 -12.63 -2.50 23.39
CA SER A 380 -13.10 -3.55 24.31
C SER A 380 -14.04 -4.57 23.67
N LYS A 381 -14.57 -4.27 22.48
CA LYS A 381 -15.55 -5.09 21.77
C LYS A 381 -15.16 -5.24 20.30
N THR A 382 -15.59 -6.32 19.68
CA THR A 382 -15.55 -6.48 18.21
C THR A 382 -16.97 -6.44 17.69
N MET A 383 -17.24 -5.48 16.84
CA MET A 383 -18.51 -5.34 16.12
C MET A 383 -18.38 -5.90 14.71
N ALA A 384 -19.32 -6.73 14.33
CA ALA A 384 -19.39 -7.32 13.00
C ALA A 384 -20.44 -6.62 12.14
N PHE A 385 -20.08 -6.41 10.88
CA PHE A 385 -20.92 -5.82 9.85
C PHE A 385 -20.96 -6.71 8.63
N SER A 386 -22.05 -6.65 7.90
CA SER A 386 -22.15 -7.24 6.57
C SER A 386 -21.12 -6.60 5.63
N ARG A 387 -20.45 -7.41 4.83
CA ARG A 387 -19.49 -6.91 3.83
C ARG A 387 -20.18 -6.12 2.71
N ASP A 388 -21.39 -6.54 2.35
CA ASP A 388 -22.08 -6.02 1.16
C ASP A 388 -22.75 -4.67 1.42
N ASP A 389 -23.41 -4.51 2.59
CA ASP A 389 -24.21 -3.35 2.92
C ASP A 389 -23.81 -2.62 4.21
N LEU A 390 -22.76 -3.09 4.89
CA LEU A 390 -22.21 -2.55 6.14
C LEU A 390 -23.21 -2.53 7.31
N THR A 391 -24.34 -3.26 7.22
CA THR A 391 -25.31 -3.35 8.32
C THR A 391 -24.73 -4.10 9.52
N PRO A 392 -24.98 -3.63 10.77
CA PRO A 392 -24.54 -4.33 11.97
C PRO A 392 -25.17 -5.73 12.06
N ARG A 393 -24.35 -6.73 12.40
CA ARG A 393 -24.79 -8.11 12.59
C ARG A 393 -24.83 -8.53 14.06
N TRP A 394 -23.69 -8.44 14.72
CA TRP A 394 -23.51 -8.83 16.11
C TRP A 394 -22.33 -8.10 16.76
N THR A 395 -22.21 -8.24 18.08
CA THR A 395 -21.11 -7.68 18.86
C THR A 395 -20.58 -8.72 19.84
N LEU A 396 -19.26 -8.95 19.81
CA LEU A 396 -18.56 -9.77 20.82
C LEU A 396 -17.93 -8.83 21.86
N ASN A 397 -18.36 -8.99 23.11
CA ASN A 397 -17.78 -8.25 24.24
C ASN A 397 -16.45 -8.88 24.70
N ASN A 398 -15.60 -8.09 25.35
CA ASN A 398 -14.32 -8.53 25.94
C ASN A 398 -13.36 -9.15 24.92
N SER A 399 -13.45 -8.73 23.65
CA SER A 399 -12.43 -9.02 22.65
C SER A 399 -11.19 -8.15 22.86
N THR A 400 -10.08 -8.55 22.23
CA THR A 400 -8.81 -7.80 22.28
C THR A 400 -8.33 -7.38 20.90
N GLY A 401 -9.11 -7.62 19.84
CA GLY A 401 -8.83 -7.24 18.47
C GLY A 401 -9.89 -7.70 17.49
N PRO A 402 -9.78 -7.32 16.21
CA PRO A 402 -10.72 -7.73 15.17
C PRO A 402 -10.55 -9.21 14.81
N GLY A 403 -11.58 -9.79 14.21
CA GLY A 403 -11.60 -11.19 13.80
C GLY A 403 -10.95 -11.43 12.43
N VAL A 404 -10.47 -12.64 12.20
CA VAL A 404 -10.00 -13.11 10.88
C VAL A 404 -10.49 -14.51 10.60
N THR A 405 -10.53 -14.91 9.32
CA THR A 405 -10.79 -16.30 8.95
C THR A 405 -9.50 -17.12 9.12
N PHE A 406 -9.60 -18.21 9.88
CA PHE A 406 -8.54 -19.20 9.99
C PHE A 406 -9.19 -20.58 10.04
N GLY A 407 -8.80 -21.50 9.14
CA GLY A 407 -9.41 -22.80 9.06
C GLY A 407 -10.91 -22.73 8.76
N GLU A 408 -11.31 -22.00 7.74
CA GLU A 408 -12.72 -21.80 7.34
C GLU A 408 -13.65 -21.29 8.47
N GLN A 409 -13.09 -20.91 9.62
CA GLN A 409 -13.81 -20.41 10.79
C GLN A 409 -13.38 -18.99 11.14
N LEU A 410 -14.31 -18.20 11.65
CA LEU A 410 -14.00 -16.89 12.20
C LEU A 410 -13.34 -17.05 13.58
N VAL A 411 -12.16 -16.47 13.75
CA VAL A 411 -11.48 -16.38 15.04
C VAL A 411 -11.34 -14.94 15.47
N VAL A 412 -11.66 -14.64 16.71
CA VAL A 412 -11.55 -13.31 17.32
C VAL A 412 -10.68 -13.42 18.58
N PRO A 413 -9.64 -12.57 18.73
CA PRO A 413 -8.80 -12.61 19.92
C PRO A 413 -9.58 -12.13 21.14
N ILE A 414 -9.50 -12.88 22.22
CA ILE A 414 -10.06 -12.58 23.52
C ILE A 414 -8.97 -12.65 24.59
N GLN A 415 -9.28 -12.22 25.81
CA GLN A 415 -8.37 -12.39 26.92
C GLN A 415 -8.03 -13.89 27.12
N GLY A 416 -6.75 -14.22 27.09
CA GLY A 416 -6.24 -15.57 27.30
C GLY A 416 -6.42 -16.55 26.13
N GLY A 417 -6.87 -16.10 24.95
CA GLY A 417 -7.04 -16.99 23.82
C GLY A 417 -7.78 -16.41 22.63
N LEU A 418 -8.46 -17.30 21.93
CA LEU A 418 -9.27 -17.00 20.76
C LEU A 418 -10.70 -17.53 20.95
N ALA A 419 -11.70 -16.77 20.55
CA ALA A 419 -13.05 -17.24 20.36
C ALA A 419 -13.22 -17.72 18.90
N VAL A 420 -13.67 -18.94 18.71
CA VAL A 420 -14.11 -19.46 17.41
C VAL A 420 -15.61 -19.22 17.31
N LEU A 421 -16.03 -18.47 16.31
CA LEU A 421 -17.41 -17.99 16.19
C LEU A 421 -18.10 -18.55 14.95
N ASP A 422 -19.40 -18.71 15.05
CA ASP A 422 -20.27 -18.72 13.89
C ASP A 422 -20.29 -17.30 13.28
N GLU A 423 -19.80 -17.16 12.07
CA GLU A 423 -19.58 -15.85 11.45
C GLU A 423 -20.89 -15.10 11.18
N THR A 424 -22.00 -15.82 11.00
CA THR A 424 -23.31 -15.24 10.72
C THR A 424 -23.97 -14.67 11.98
N THR A 425 -23.92 -15.44 13.08
CA THR A 425 -24.65 -15.13 14.30
C THR A 425 -23.80 -14.51 15.41
N GLY A 426 -22.48 -14.63 15.30
CA GLY A 426 -21.54 -14.23 16.37
C GLY A 426 -21.54 -15.17 17.58
N ALA A 427 -22.27 -16.30 17.50
CA ALA A 427 -22.31 -17.28 18.57
C ALA A 427 -20.94 -17.93 18.75
N THR A 428 -20.45 -18.01 19.99
CA THR A 428 -19.20 -18.70 20.28
C THR A 428 -19.40 -20.20 20.18
N ILE A 429 -18.75 -20.83 19.21
CA ILE A 429 -18.72 -22.28 19.05
C ILE A 429 -17.84 -22.92 20.12
N ARG A 430 -16.65 -22.35 20.31
CA ARG A 430 -15.67 -22.75 21.34
C ARG A 430 -14.61 -21.71 21.56
N THR A 431 -13.80 -21.88 22.59
CA THR A 431 -12.61 -21.08 22.85
C THR A 431 -11.35 -21.93 22.72
N VAL A 432 -10.26 -21.32 22.27
CA VAL A 432 -8.94 -21.94 22.16
C VAL A 432 -7.98 -21.14 23.02
N GLY A 433 -7.35 -21.78 24.00
CA GLY A 433 -6.37 -21.13 24.87
C GLY A 433 -5.09 -20.76 24.08
N VAL A 434 -4.58 -19.55 24.31
CA VAL A 434 -3.29 -19.10 23.80
C VAL A 434 -2.53 -18.43 24.93
N ASP A 435 -1.37 -18.97 25.26
CA ASP A 435 -0.50 -18.34 26.26
C ASP A 435 0.18 -17.10 25.66
N ARG A 436 -0.22 -15.92 26.09
CA ARG A 436 0.39 -14.64 25.70
C ARG A 436 1.41 -14.13 26.70
N ARG A 437 1.85 -14.97 27.65
CA ARG A 437 2.88 -14.63 28.66
C ARG A 437 2.62 -13.30 29.38
N GLY A 438 1.36 -13.08 29.76
CA GLY A 438 0.94 -11.88 30.47
C GLY A 438 0.68 -10.64 29.59
N TYR A 439 0.77 -10.74 28.28
CA TYR A 439 0.36 -9.65 27.38
C TYR A 439 -1.17 -9.48 27.40
N THR A 440 -1.63 -8.27 27.69
CA THR A 440 -3.05 -7.91 27.83
C THR A 440 -3.51 -6.83 26.85
N GLY A 441 -2.59 -6.34 26.02
CA GLY A 441 -2.89 -5.30 25.02
C GLY A 441 -3.69 -5.81 23.82
N PRO A 442 -4.00 -4.93 22.86
CA PRO A 442 -4.66 -5.29 21.61
C PRO A 442 -3.86 -6.30 20.80
N VAL A 443 -4.56 -7.21 20.13
CA VAL A 443 -3.99 -8.25 19.26
C VAL A 443 -4.62 -8.15 17.90
N THR A 444 -3.82 -7.98 16.84
CA THR A 444 -4.28 -8.14 15.47
C THR A 444 -3.82 -9.48 14.92
N LEU A 445 -4.64 -10.08 14.08
CA LEU A 445 -4.44 -11.42 13.54
C LEU A 445 -4.23 -11.39 12.03
N SER A 446 -3.50 -12.39 11.54
CA SER A 446 -3.42 -12.79 10.14
C SER A 446 -3.05 -14.28 10.08
N SER A 447 -2.97 -14.87 8.89
CA SER A 447 -2.55 -16.26 8.75
C SER A 447 -1.76 -16.49 7.46
N VAL A 448 -0.94 -17.53 7.45
CA VAL A 448 -0.28 -18.02 6.24
C VAL A 448 -0.26 -19.55 6.28
N GLY A 449 -0.98 -20.20 5.35
CA GLY A 449 -1.21 -21.62 5.42
C GLY A 449 -1.77 -22.04 6.78
N PRO A 450 -1.20 -23.06 7.45
CA PRO A 450 -1.68 -23.55 8.75
C PRO A 450 -1.08 -22.80 9.95
N VAL A 451 -0.44 -21.66 9.74
CA VAL A 451 0.16 -20.83 10.81
C VAL A 451 -0.68 -19.58 11.03
N LEU A 452 -1.17 -19.41 12.25
CA LEU A 452 -1.84 -18.19 12.70
C LEU A 452 -0.79 -17.22 13.23
N LEU A 453 -0.95 -15.95 12.92
CA LEU A 453 -0.04 -14.88 13.32
C LEU A 453 -0.75 -13.91 14.26
N GLU A 454 -0.13 -13.60 15.38
CA GLU A 454 -0.58 -12.55 16.31
C GLU A 454 0.43 -11.39 16.36
N GLN A 455 -0.03 -10.18 16.15
CA GLN A 455 0.74 -8.97 16.48
C GLN A 455 0.39 -8.56 17.90
N ARG A 456 1.36 -8.61 18.80
CA ARG A 456 1.25 -8.26 20.23
C ARG A 456 2.11 -7.03 20.50
N GLY A 457 1.55 -5.82 20.28
CA GLY A 457 2.34 -4.59 20.32
C GLY A 457 3.51 -4.64 19.33
N PRO A 458 4.79 -4.52 19.76
CA PRO A 458 5.94 -4.52 18.86
C PRO A 458 6.43 -5.93 18.48
N THR A 459 5.72 -7.00 18.85
CA THR A 459 6.15 -8.39 18.67
C THR A 459 5.16 -9.16 17.81
N LEU A 460 5.65 -9.80 16.76
CA LEU A 460 4.90 -10.78 15.98
C LEU A 460 5.17 -12.18 16.55
N VAL A 461 4.11 -12.95 16.72
CA VAL A 461 4.14 -14.33 17.24
C VAL A 461 3.45 -15.26 16.23
N ALA A 462 4.11 -16.36 15.87
CA ALA A 462 3.57 -17.42 15.04
C ALA A 462 3.05 -18.56 15.91
N LEU A 463 1.84 -19.03 15.62
CA LEU A 463 1.12 -20.06 16.38
C LEU A 463 0.74 -21.23 15.46
N LYS A 464 0.79 -22.45 16.03
CA LYS A 464 0.29 -23.65 15.37
C LYS A 464 -0.20 -24.69 16.38
#